data_bc2788b833c76129117f1747046b46cd
#
_entry.id   bc2788b833c76129117f1747046b46cd
#
_cell.length_a   1.000
_cell.length_b   1.000
_cell.length_c   1.000
_cell.angle_alpha   90.00
_cell.angle_beta   90.00
_cell.angle_gamma   90.00
#
_symmetry.space_group_name_H-M   'P 1'
#
loop_
_entity.id
_entity.type
_entity.pdbx_description
1 polymer ?
#
loop_
_entity_poly.entity_id
_entity_poly.type
_entity_poly.pdbx_seq_one_letter_code
_entity_poly.pdbx_strand_id
1 'polypeptide(L)'
;MRMLAIAIASIMIGTGSLAAAAQTTVASPDVTTAAVFNLDKLAEQGRALVDKARAGSGSAGIPLSRYQHSFTQLAVRTVNGGGELHKNYSDFLFVLDGEGTEMTGGTMINPKEGANGEVRGTTLEGAVAHTLHKGDMIHVPAGTNHQQLVAPGKYLVVYVIKVEEPA
;
A
#
# COMPACT_ATOMS: atom_id res chain seq x y z
N MET A 1 -7.30 0.51 -71.91
CA MET A 1 -8.00 0.83 -70.66
C MET A 1 -7.45 -0.12 -69.56
N ARG A 2 -6.54 0.35 -68.75
CA ARG A 2 -5.99 -0.42 -67.63
C ARG A 2 -6.64 0.09 -66.37
N MET A 3 -7.43 -0.72 -65.69
CA MET A 3 -8.00 -0.41 -64.36
C MET A 3 -6.93 -0.57 -63.30
N LEU A 4 -6.72 0.50 -62.55
CA LEU A 4 -5.82 0.55 -61.41
C LEU A 4 -6.62 0.16 -60.16
N ALA A 5 -6.30 -0.99 -59.56
CA ALA A 5 -6.89 -1.43 -58.32
C ALA A 5 -6.16 -0.76 -57.12
N ILE A 6 -6.91 0.03 -56.37
CA ILE A 6 -6.40 0.66 -55.11
C ILE A 6 -6.61 -0.36 -54.00
N ALA A 7 -5.52 -0.85 -53.42
CA ALA A 7 -5.56 -1.69 -52.24
C ALA A 7 -5.69 -0.79 -50.98
N ILE A 8 -6.80 -0.91 -50.26
CA ILE A 8 -7.03 -0.27 -48.96
C ILE A 8 -6.39 -1.17 -47.92
N ALA A 9 -5.29 -0.69 -47.32
CA ALA A 9 -4.67 -1.33 -46.18
C ALA A 9 -5.50 -1.05 -44.92
N SER A 10 -6.18 -2.05 -44.37
CA SER A 10 -6.85 -1.96 -43.08
C SER A 10 -5.82 -1.99 -41.97
N ILE A 11 -5.68 -0.87 -41.25
CA ILE A 11 -4.89 -0.80 -40.06
C ILE A 11 -5.70 -1.48 -38.94
N MET A 12 -5.27 -2.66 -38.55
CA MET A 12 -5.75 -3.32 -37.31
C MET A 12 -5.21 -2.57 -36.10
N ILE A 13 -6.07 -1.80 -35.44
CA ILE A 13 -5.77 -1.23 -34.13
C ILE A 13 -5.84 -2.39 -33.13
N GLY A 14 -4.68 -2.87 -32.73
CA GLY A 14 -4.57 -3.86 -31.65
C GLY A 14 -5.06 -3.25 -30.35
N THR A 15 -6.22 -3.69 -29.88
CA THR A 15 -6.67 -3.43 -28.51
C THR A 15 -5.77 -4.18 -27.56
N GLY A 16 -4.72 -3.51 -27.07
CA GLY A 16 -3.89 -4.02 -26.00
C GLY A 16 -4.75 -4.21 -24.76
N SER A 17 -5.12 -5.44 -24.48
CA SER A 17 -5.70 -5.85 -23.22
C SER A 17 -4.68 -5.57 -22.14
N LEU A 18 -4.92 -4.54 -21.30
CA LEU A 18 -4.20 -4.40 -20.05
C LEU A 18 -4.57 -5.63 -19.19
N ALA A 19 -3.70 -6.62 -19.22
CA ALA A 19 -3.76 -7.69 -18.25
C ALA A 19 -3.57 -7.04 -16.87
N ALA A 20 -4.66 -6.89 -16.12
CA ALA A 20 -4.61 -6.63 -14.70
C ALA A 20 -3.76 -7.74 -14.10
N ALA A 21 -2.57 -7.39 -13.60
CA ALA A 21 -1.75 -8.30 -12.85
C ALA A 21 -2.62 -8.81 -11.70
N ALA A 22 -3.07 -10.05 -11.81
CA ALA A 22 -3.74 -10.72 -10.72
C ALA A 22 -2.77 -10.70 -9.54
N GLN A 23 -3.07 -9.88 -8.55
CA GLN A 23 -2.44 -9.99 -7.24
C GLN A 23 -2.80 -11.39 -6.76
N THR A 24 -1.83 -12.28 -6.85
CA THR A 24 -1.93 -13.59 -6.23
C THR A 24 -2.01 -13.30 -4.73
N THR A 25 -3.23 -13.25 -4.22
CA THR A 25 -3.47 -13.27 -2.78
C THR A 25 -2.99 -14.64 -2.33
N VAL A 26 -1.75 -14.73 -1.91
CA VAL A 26 -1.31 -15.84 -1.08
C VAL A 26 -2.17 -15.70 0.18
N ALA A 27 -3.20 -16.53 0.27
CA ALA A 27 -3.97 -16.64 1.49
C ALA A 27 -2.97 -17.03 2.57
N SER A 28 -2.63 -16.07 3.46
CA SER A 28 -1.90 -16.41 4.67
C SER A 28 -2.72 -17.47 5.40
N PRO A 29 -2.15 -18.59 5.80
CA PRO A 29 -2.90 -19.62 6.52
C PRO A 29 -3.55 -18.96 7.74
N ASP A 30 -4.81 -19.30 8.01
CA ASP A 30 -5.47 -18.95 9.28
C ASP A 30 -4.61 -19.50 10.41
N VAL A 31 -3.90 -18.60 11.08
CA VAL A 31 -2.97 -18.99 12.14
C VAL A 31 -3.79 -19.06 13.43
N THR A 32 -4.06 -20.27 13.90
CA THR A 32 -4.69 -20.51 15.21
C THR A 32 -3.65 -20.55 16.35
N THR A 33 -2.36 -20.48 16.01
CA THR A 33 -1.24 -20.53 16.96
C THR A 33 -0.53 -19.19 17.06
N ALA A 34 0.07 -18.90 18.21
CA ALA A 34 0.86 -17.70 18.41
C ALA A 34 2.02 -17.61 17.40
N ALA A 35 2.20 -16.43 16.80
CA ALA A 35 3.34 -16.11 15.96
C ALA A 35 4.34 -15.24 16.71
N VAL A 36 5.63 -15.54 16.58
CA VAL A 36 6.71 -14.75 17.17
C VAL A 36 7.50 -14.09 16.05
N PHE A 37 7.59 -12.77 16.08
CA PHE A 37 8.38 -11.99 15.14
C PHE A 37 9.53 -11.29 15.86
N ASN A 38 10.73 -11.41 15.31
CA ASN A 38 11.87 -10.60 15.74
C ASN A 38 11.90 -9.32 14.91
N LEU A 39 11.76 -8.16 15.55
CA LEU A 39 11.65 -6.87 14.86
C LEU A 39 12.92 -6.50 14.10
N ASP A 40 14.12 -6.88 14.59
CA ASP A 40 15.38 -6.62 13.89
C ASP A 40 15.47 -7.43 12.59
N LYS A 41 15.01 -8.69 12.61
CA LYS A 41 14.93 -9.50 11.39
C LYS A 41 13.89 -8.98 10.39
N LEU A 42 12.76 -8.48 10.88
CA LEU A 42 11.77 -7.82 10.02
C LEU A 42 12.35 -6.53 9.42
N ALA A 43 13.09 -5.74 10.19
CA ALA A 43 13.78 -4.56 9.68
C ALA A 43 14.80 -4.92 8.58
N GLU A 44 15.57 -5.99 8.76
CA GLU A 44 16.50 -6.52 7.76
C GLU A 44 15.78 -6.96 6.48
N GLN A 45 14.70 -7.73 6.60
CA GLN A 45 13.85 -8.11 5.47
C GLN A 45 13.25 -6.90 4.75
N GLY A 46 12.79 -5.90 5.51
CA GLY A 46 12.27 -4.65 4.95
C GLY A 46 13.32 -3.89 4.15
N ARG A 47 14.55 -3.75 4.68
CA ARG A 47 15.65 -3.13 3.93
C ARG A 47 15.95 -3.85 2.63
N ALA A 48 15.92 -5.18 2.62
CA ALA A 48 16.12 -5.97 1.39
C ALA A 48 15.02 -5.74 0.34
N LEU A 49 13.84 -5.23 0.72
CA LEU A 49 12.75 -4.88 -0.20
C LEU A 49 12.84 -3.45 -0.75
N VAL A 50 13.72 -2.58 -0.23
CA VAL A 50 13.81 -1.17 -0.64
C VAL A 50 14.12 -1.03 -2.13
N ASP A 51 15.07 -1.80 -2.65
CA ASP A 51 15.42 -1.73 -4.08
C ASP A 51 14.29 -2.26 -4.96
N LYS A 52 13.57 -3.29 -4.52
CA LYS A 52 12.37 -3.78 -5.21
C LYS A 52 11.27 -2.70 -5.24
N ALA A 53 11.07 -1.99 -4.13
CA ALA A 53 10.11 -0.89 -4.06
C ALA A 53 10.50 0.25 -5.03
N ARG A 54 11.77 0.64 -5.05
CA ARG A 54 12.31 1.69 -5.94
C ARG A 54 12.19 1.32 -7.43
N ALA A 55 12.44 0.07 -7.77
CA ALA A 55 12.34 -0.42 -9.15
C ALA A 55 10.89 -0.59 -9.62
N GLY A 56 9.93 -0.61 -8.72
CA GLY A 56 8.51 -0.81 -8.99
C GLY A 56 7.67 0.45 -8.78
N SER A 57 6.56 0.30 -8.08
CA SER A 57 5.57 1.36 -7.80
C SER A 57 5.94 2.28 -6.64
N GLY A 58 7.13 2.15 -6.07
CA GLY A 58 7.53 2.87 -4.85
C GLY A 58 7.09 2.19 -3.56
N SER A 59 6.49 1.01 -3.63
CA SER A 59 6.09 0.21 -2.48
C SER A 59 6.35 -1.27 -2.69
N ALA A 60 6.60 -1.98 -1.58
CA ALA A 60 6.71 -3.44 -1.53
C ALA A 60 6.23 -3.93 -0.16
N GLY A 61 5.81 -5.19 -0.05
CA GLY A 61 5.39 -5.74 1.23
C GLY A 61 5.36 -7.26 1.24
N ILE A 62 5.28 -7.81 2.46
CA ILE A 62 5.16 -9.24 2.73
C ILE A 62 4.04 -9.43 3.76
N PRO A 63 2.98 -10.21 3.45
CA PRO A 63 2.03 -10.67 4.46
C PRO A 63 2.77 -11.55 5.48
N LEU A 64 2.48 -11.38 6.78
CA LEU A 64 3.14 -12.10 7.86
C LEU A 64 2.20 -13.07 8.58
N SER A 65 1.06 -12.59 9.06
CA SER A 65 0.07 -13.43 9.72
C SER A 65 -1.35 -12.92 9.45
N ARG A 66 -2.32 -13.83 9.54
CA ARG A 66 -3.74 -13.50 9.47
C ARG A 66 -4.48 -14.29 10.53
N TYR A 67 -5.29 -13.57 11.30
CA TYR A 67 -6.21 -14.09 12.29
C TYR A 67 -7.64 -13.67 11.92
N GLN A 68 -8.63 -14.11 12.66
CA GLN A 68 -10.05 -13.84 12.35
C GLN A 68 -10.34 -12.34 12.20
N HIS A 69 -9.83 -11.50 13.11
CA HIS A 69 -10.11 -10.06 13.18
C HIS A 69 -8.85 -9.20 13.09
N SER A 70 -7.74 -9.76 12.67
CA SER A 70 -6.52 -9.00 12.47
C SER A 70 -5.58 -9.65 11.48
N PHE A 71 -4.72 -8.86 10.89
CA PHE A 71 -3.60 -9.37 10.10
C PHE A 71 -2.39 -8.44 10.22
N THR A 72 -1.24 -9.00 9.91
CA THR A 72 0.01 -8.26 9.97
C THR A 72 0.76 -8.36 8.67
N GLN A 73 1.52 -7.32 8.37
CA GLN A 73 2.37 -7.26 7.19
C GLN A 73 3.63 -6.43 7.45
N LEU A 74 4.67 -6.75 6.75
CA LEU A 74 5.83 -5.88 6.57
C LEU A 74 5.59 -5.04 5.33
N ALA A 75 5.71 -3.71 5.45
CA ALA A 75 5.53 -2.80 4.33
C ALA A 75 6.73 -1.87 4.16
N VAL A 76 7.05 -1.58 2.91
CA VAL A 76 8.14 -0.66 2.52
C VAL A 76 7.58 0.39 1.58
N ARG A 77 7.97 1.64 1.79
CA ARG A 77 7.62 2.76 0.94
C ARG A 77 8.85 3.61 0.64
N THR A 78 8.98 4.05 -0.62
CA THR A 78 10.12 4.85 -1.11
C THR A 78 9.69 6.12 -1.85
N VAL A 79 8.38 6.32 -2.01
CA VAL A 79 7.74 7.51 -2.57
C VAL A 79 6.45 7.80 -1.79
N ASN A 80 5.87 8.98 -1.97
CA ASN A 80 4.59 9.31 -1.35
C ASN A 80 3.49 8.30 -1.76
N GLY A 81 2.70 7.86 -0.79
CA GLY A 81 1.47 7.11 -1.01
C GLY A 81 0.32 8.02 -1.44
N GLY A 82 -0.77 7.44 -1.91
CA GLY A 82 -2.07 8.10 -2.01
C GLY A 82 -2.76 8.20 -0.65
N GLY A 83 -3.88 8.93 -0.61
CA GLY A 83 -4.77 8.93 0.55
C GLY A 83 -5.46 7.57 0.70
N GLU A 84 -5.60 7.11 1.94
CA GLU A 84 -6.22 5.85 2.31
C GLU A 84 -7.23 6.08 3.45
N LEU A 85 -8.29 5.28 3.47
CA LEU A 85 -9.21 5.15 4.59
C LEU A 85 -9.70 3.71 4.65
N HIS A 86 -9.63 3.12 5.83
CA HIS A 86 -10.17 1.80 6.13
C HIS A 86 -11.37 1.96 7.05
N LYS A 87 -12.61 1.71 6.54
CA LYS A 87 -13.83 1.90 7.34
C LYS A 87 -13.90 0.95 8.53
N ASN A 88 -13.33 -0.24 8.37
CA ASN A 88 -13.50 -1.35 9.31
C ASN A 88 -12.19 -1.78 9.98
N TYR A 89 -11.08 -1.09 9.75
CA TYR A 89 -9.78 -1.47 10.30
C TYR A 89 -9.05 -0.27 10.90
N SER A 90 -8.54 -0.46 12.11
CA SER A 90 -7.48 0.37 12.68
C SER A 90 -6.11 -0.11 12.23
N ASP A 91 -5.19 0.81 11.99
CA ASP A 91 -3.79 0.53 11.63
C ASP A 91 -2.86 0.89 12.79
N PHE A 92 -2.01 -0.05 13.19
CA PHE A 92 -0.87 0.20 14.06
C PHE A 92 0.40 0.05 13.22
N LEU A 93 1.15 1.13 13.07
CA LEU A 93 2.37 1.19 12.25
C LEU A 93 3.58 1.34 13.16
N PHE A 94 4.44 0.35 13.21
CA PHE A 94 5.71 0.39 13.94
C PHE A 94 6.84 0.64 12.95
N VAL A 95 7.56 1.74 13.08
CA VAL A 95 8.70 2.06 12.21
C VAL A 95 9.90 1.21 12.60
N LEU A 96 10.26 0.28 11.73
CA LEU A 96 11.39 -0.62 11.93
C LEU A 96 12.70 -0.03 11.40
N ASP A 97 12.62 0.77 10.33
CA ASP A 97 13.80 1.41 9.74
C ASP A 97 13.39 2.56 8.80
N GLY A 98 14.32 3.50 8.57
CA GLY A 98 14.07 4.68 7.78
C GLY A 98 13.25 5.74 8.51
N GLU A 99 12.63 6.64 7.73
CA GLU A 99 11.83 7.76 8.22
C GLU A 99 10.75 8.15 7.22
N GLY A 100 9.66 8.74 7.71
CA GLY A 100 8.56 9.22 6.88
C GLY A 100 7.62 10.13 7.65
N THR A 101 6.53 10.49 7.02
CA THR A 101 5.47 11.28 7.66
C THR A 101 4.15 10.56 7.45
N GLU A 102 3.40 10.33 8.53
CA GLU A 102 2.01 9.90 8.45
C GLU A 102 1.13 11.14 8.55
N MET A 103 0.34 11.39 7.51
CA MET A 103 -0.69 12.41 7.50
C MET A 103 -1.99 11.80 7.97
N THR A 104 -2.72 12.46 8.89
CA THR A 104 -4.01 11.95 9.39
C THR A 104 -5.10 13.01 9.38
N GLY A 105 -6.34 12.57 9.14
CA GLY A 105 -7.51 13.46 9.02
C GLY A 105 -7.53 14.20 7.69
N GLY A 106 -8.09 15.40 7.72
CA GLY A 106 -8.23 16.23 6.51
C GLY A 106 -9.24 15.69 5.51
N THR A 107 -9.20 16.20 4.29
CA THR A 107 -10.10 15.84 3.19
C THR A 107 -9.36 15.04 2.13
N MET A 108 -9.89 13.88 1.76
CA MET A 108 -9.34 13.06 0.70
C MET A 108 -9.70 13.61 -0.68
N ILE A 109 -8.72 13.77 -1.54
CA ILE A 109 -8.89 14.27 -2.90
C ILE A 109 -9.10 13.11 -3.87
N ASN A 110 -10.13 13.23 -4.71
CA ASN A 110 -10.56 12.20 -5.67
C ASN A 110 -10.80 10.82 -5.01
N PRO A 111 -11.62 10.73 -3.95
CA PRO A 111 -11.87 9.48 -3.26
C PRO A 111 -12.58 8.49 -4.19
N LYS A 112 -12.16 7.23 -4.10
CA LYS A 112 -12.79 6.08 -4.78
C LYS A 112 -13.04 4.99 -3.76
N GLU A 113 -14.29 4.58 -3.65
CA GLU A 113 -14.69 3.44 -2.83
C GLU A 113 -14.16 2.15 -3.45
N GLY A 114 -13.62 1.28 -2.61
CA GLY A 114 -13.18 -0.06 -2.92
C GLY A 114 -14.03 -1.11 -2.21
N ALA A 115 -13.61 -2.36 -2.30
CA ALA A 115 -14.23 -3.46 -1.55
C ALA A 115 -13.90 -3.36 -0.05
N ASN A 116 -14.74 -3.99 0.79
CA ASN A 116 -14.49 -4.16 2.23
C ASN A 116 -14.28 -2.86 3.02
N GLY A 117 -14.88 -1.75 2.59
CA GLY A 117 -14.76 -0.47 3.28
C GLY A 117 -13.44 0.28 3.04
N GLU A 118 -12.68 -0.12 2.03
CA GLU A 118 -11.50 0.62 1.58
C GLU A 118 -11.91 1.85 0.77
N VAL A 119 -11.26 3.00 1.03
CA VAL A 119 -11.35 4.20 0.20
C VAL A 119 -9.94 4.64 -0.15
N ARG A 120 -9.72 4.96 -1.41
CA ARG A 120 -8.42 5.41 -1.93
C ARG A 120 -8.56 6.75 -2.63
N GLY A 121 -7.63 7.66 -2.38
CA GLY A 121 -7.58 8.95 -3.04
C GLY A 121 -6.19 9.32 -3.50
N THR A 122 -6.08 10.49 -4.16
CA THR A 122 -4.78 10.96 -4.66
C THR A 122 -3.89 11.49 -3.54
N THR A 123 -4.47 12.30 -2.64
CA THR A 123 -3.77 12.95 -1.52
C THR A 123 -4.78 13.41 -0.47
N LEU A 124 -4.27 13.96 0.64
CA LEU A 124 -5.06 14.60 1.68
C LEU A 124 -4.77 16.10 1.72
N GLU A 125 -5.81 16.92 1.92
CA GLU A 125 -5.71 18.35 2.18
C GLU A 125 -6.13 18.67 3.62
N GLY A 126 -5.40 19.56 4.30
CA GLY A 126 -5.68 19.96 5.67
C GLY A 126 -5.45 18.86 6.72
N ALA A 127 -4.70 17.82 6.38
CA ALA A 127 -4.35 16.76 7.30
C ALA A 127 -3.24 17.18 8.27
N VAL A 128 -3.19 16.52 9.44
CA VAL A 128 -2.13 16.72 10.44
C VAL A 128 -0.94 15.82 10.13
N ALA A 129 0.25 16.39 10.14
CA ALA A 129 1.50 15.67 9.87
C ALA A 129 2.12 15.12 11.16
N HIS A 130 2.48 13.84 11.15
CA HIS A 130 3.22 13.15 12.21
C HIS A 130 4.52 12.63 11.62
N THR A 131 5.64 13.28 11.94
CA THR A 131 6.97 12.78 11.53
C THR A 131 7.30 11.53 12.31
N LEU A 132 7.71 10.47 11.61
CA LEU A 132 7.99 9.16 12.17
C LEU A 132 9.44 8.76 11.88
N HIS A 133 10.11 8.25 12.91
CA HIS A 133 11.47 7.72 12.86
C HIS A 133 11.50 6.28 13.36
N LYS A 134 12.58 5.59 13.11
CA LYS A 134 12.81 4.25 13.65
C LYS A 134 12.53 4.19 15.16
N GLY A 135 11.68 3.25 15.55
CA GLY A 135 11.24 3.04 16.93
C GLY A 135 9.90 3.70 17.26
N ASP A 136 9.42 4.64 16.44
CA ASP A 136 8.11 5.24 16.64
C ASP A 136 6.99 4.27 16.26
N MET A 137 5.83 4.50 16.86
CA MET A 137 4.58 3.83 16.55
C MET A 137 3.48 4.87 16.43
N ILE A 138 2.62 4.70 15.43
CA ILE A 138 1.38 5.47 15.31
C ILE A 138 0.18 4.52 15.20
N HIS A 139 -0.92 4.88 15.86
CA HIS A 139 -2.22 4.24 15.74
C HIS A 139 -3.14 5.15 14.91
N VAL A 140 -3.65 4.63 13.81
CA VAL A 140 -4.64 5.28 12.95
C VAL A 140 -5.97 4.54 13.17
N PRO A 141 -6.97 5.16 13.84
CA PRO A 141 -8.27 4.54 14.08
C PRO A 141 -9.03 4.25 12.77
N ALA A 142 -9.92 3.27 12.80
CA ALA A 142 -10.83 2.98 11.69
C ALA A 142 -11.61 4.24 11.28
N GLY A 143 -11.87 4.40 9.98
CA GLY A 143 -12.56 5.57 9.43
C GLY A 143 -11.73 6.85 9.36
N THR A 144 -10.45 6.82 9.70
CA THR A 144 -9.56 7.97 9.63
C THR A 144 -8.85 8.04 8.28
N ASN A 145 -8.97 9.16 7.57
CA ASN A 145 -8.15 9.44 6.40
C ASN A 145 -6.69 9.47 6.81
N HIS A 146 -5.82 8.79 6.07
CA HIS A 146 -4.39 8.81 6.33
C HIS A 146 -3.58 8.65 5.05
N GLN A 147 -2.29 9.07 5.10
CA GLN A 147 -1.40 9.03 3.94
C GLN A 147 0.06 8.99 4.40
N GLN A 148 0.81 8.04 3.91
CA GLN A 148 2.26 7.97 4.15
C GLN A 148 3.02 8.81 3.12
N LEU A 149 3.88 9.72 3.58
CA LEU A 149 4.78 10.51 2.77
C LEU A 149 6.23 10.10 3.06
N VAL A 150 7.03 10.00 2.00
CA VAL A 150 8.47 9.68 2.08
C VAL A 150 9.23 10.67 1.22
N ALA A 151 10.16 11.39 1.82
CA ALA A 151 10.97 12.38 1.12
C ALA A 151 11.84 11.74 0.02
N PRO A 152 12.17 12.47 -1.06
CA PRO A 152 13.03 11.95 -2.13
C PRO A 152 14.34 11.35 -1.60
N GLY A 153 14.65 10.14 -2.06
CA GLY A 153 15.85 9.39 -1.66
C GLY A 153 15.76 8.65 -0.33
N LYS A 154 14.74 8.95 0.48
CA LYS A 154 14.46 8.25 1.75
C LYS A 154 13.65 6.98 1.53
N TYR A 155 13.39 6.25 2.60
CA TYR A 155 12.49 5.10 2.64
C TYR A 155 11.91 4.96 4.04
N LEU A 156 10.80 4.23 4.12
CA LEU A 156 10.12 3.87 5.36
C LEU A 156 9.86 2.36 5.34
N VAL A 157 10.29 1.67 6.39
CA VAL A 157 9.98 0.25 6.65
C VAL A 157 9.10 0.18 7.89
N VAL A 158 7.91 -0.37 7.76
CA VAL A 158 6.95 -0.50 8.84
C VAL A 158 6.46 -1.93 9.02
N TYR A 159 6.33 -2.35 10.28
CA TYR A 159 5.50 -3.48 10.66
C TYR A 159 4.10 -2.96 10.92
N VAL A 160 3.15 -3.45 10.16
CA VAL A 160 1.75 -3.00 10.22
C VAL A 160 0.90 -4.10 10.84
N ILE A 161 0.10 -3.73 11.82
CA ILE A 161 -0.97 -4.56 12.38
C ILE A 161 -2.29 -3.89 12.02
N LYS A 162 -3.16 -4.60 11.31
CA LYS A 162 -4.53 -4.17 11.05
C LYS A 162 -5.48 -4.95 11.94
N VAL A 163 -6.29 -4.22 12.69
CA VAL A 163 -7.30 -4.79 13.62
C VAL A 163 -8.67 -4.39 13.14
N GLU A 164 -9.53 -5.39 12.92
CA GLU A 164 -10.92 -5.16 12.53
C GLU A 164 -11.70 -4.56 13.71
N GLU A 165 -12.34 -3.43 13.46
CA GLU A 165 -13.22 -2.76 14.40
C GLU A 165 -14.66 -3.23 14.17
N PRO A 166 -15.39 -3.59 15.22
CA PRO A 166 -16.81 -3.93 15.07
C PRO A 166 -17.59 -2.69 14.60
N ALA A 167 -18.50 -2.92 13.63
CA ALA A 167 -19.41 -1.88 13.12
C ALA A 167 -20.42 -1.42 14.18
#